data_1c40409b5b7008bebc8ce98f7e53f66e
#
_entry.id   1c40409b5b7008bebc8ce98f7e53f66e
#
_cell.length_a   1.000
_cell.length_b   1.000
_cell.length_c   1.000
_cell.angle_alpha   90.00
_cell.angle_beta   90.00
_cell.angle_gamma   90.00
#
_symmetry.space_group_name_H-M   'P 1'
#
loop_
_entity.id
_entity.type
_entity.pdbx_description
1 polymer ?
#
loop_
_entity_poly.entity_id
_entity_poly.type
_entity_poly.pdbx_seq_one_letter_code
_entity_poly.pdbx_strand_id
1 'polypeptide(L)'
;MLIGHSCSTKSEMYKYTLAPDRAIVIPLGTESLNFSNCLQFFENEGTNYLSVLNERTNTIEIYNIDHPSKINSIKIHIEGANAFGEVMTFHMIDLDTFFLNSLALREIAIANGTGDIIKRYSYRKDNNGRSFKPTIPFRGERPLLIGKIVYIGQQYGAMQNAGILNSDLREESPLAMSLNMETGECHSYPLLYPEELIGKDIAGMDVIREVGYKGVYVYHFGSIPKFFLTSDLEKFSVVPMPDNLNIKLNDSFYPSIHDIQVYMTNLLQHDQVLNIHFDVYRECYYMIVREHTEVIDKNMDLFLKTKYPKCCIYIFDRGLKLVGKTYFHDDSYSFQMTFIGPEGLYISEDHPNNPDFDEDFMRFRLF
;
A
#
# COMPACT_ATOMS: atom_id res chain seq x y z
N MET A 1 -19.28 -29.77 -48.19
CA MET A 1 -17.92 -29.28 -48.02
C MET A 1 -18.00 -28.10 -47.05
N LEU A 2 -17.90 -28.37 -45.75
CA LEU A 2 -17.99 -27.38 -44.71
C LEU A 2 -16.57 -26.91 -44.35
N ILE A 3 -16.24 -25.68 -44.68
CA ILE A 3 -14.96 -25.06 -44.31
C ILE A 3 -15.13 -24.51 -42.91
N GLY A 4 -14.64 -25.23 -41.91
CA GLY A 4 -14.53 -24.73 -40.55
C GLY A 4 -13.46 -23.66 -40.46
N HIS A 5 -13.86 -22.41 -40.17
CA HIS A 5 -12.93 -21.39 -39.77
C HIS A 5 -12.55 -21.66 -38.29
N SER A 6 -11.36 -22.24 -38.11
CA SER A 6 -10.72 -22.26 -36.79
C SER A 6 -10.29 -20.83 -36.43
N CYS A 7 -11.02 -20.22 -35.54
CA CYS A 7 -10.61 -19.01 -34.91
C CYS A 7 -9.52 -19.39 -33.89
N SER A 8 -8.27 -19.37 -34.28
CA SER A 8 -7.16 -19.46 -33.33
C SER A 8 -7.06 -18.14 -32.60
N THR A 9 -7.62 -18.08 -31.40
CA THR A 9 -7.25 -17.06 -30.40
C THR A 9 -5.74 -17.23 -30.17
N LYS A 10 -4.94 -16.31 -30.70
CA LYS A 10 -3.54 -16.15 -30.26
C LYS A 10 -3.61 -15.89 -28.75
N SER A 11 -3.29 -16.90 -27.94
CA SER A 11 -2.97 -16.65 -26.54
C SER A 11 -1.78 -15.71 -26.54
N GLU A 12 -1.97 -14.48 -26.08
CA GLU A 12 -0.86 -13.57 -25.83
C GLU A 12 0.05 -14.26 -24.81
N MET A 13 1.20 -14.70 -25.26
CA MET A 13 2.17 -15.36 -24.40
C MET A 13 2.93 -14.25 -23.68
N TYR A 14 2.59 -13.99 -22.42
CA TYR A 14 3.33 -13.05 -21.59
C TYR A 14 4.78 -13.52 -21.42
N LYS A 15 5.70 -12.56 -21.39
CA LYS A 15 7.13 -12.83 -21.25
C LYS A 15 7.48 -13.39 -19.87
N TYR A 16 6.77 -12.95 -18.84
CA TYR A 16 7.02 -13.30 -17.46
C TYR A 16 5.75 -13.81 -16.77
N THR A 17 5.95 -14.78 -15.89
CA THR A 17 4.97 -15.26 -14.92
C THR A 17 5.67 -15.44 -13.58
N LEU A 18 4.95 -15.22 -12.48
CA LEU A 18 5.44 -15.54 -11.15
C LEU A 18 5.26 -17.05 -10.91
N ALA A 19 6.27 -17.68 -10.36
CA ALA A 19 6.22 -19.06 -9.90
C ALA A 19 6.66 -19.09 -8.43
N PRO A 20 5.96 -19.88 -7.58
CA PRO A 20 6.35 -19.97 -6.18
C PRO A 20 7.71 -20.65 -6.04
N ASP A 21 8.54 -20.09 -5.17
CA ASP A 21 9.82 -20.65 -4.75
C ASP A 21 9.74 -21.01 -3.25
N ARG A 22 10.82 -20.88 -2.52
CA ARG A 22 10.89 -21.16 -1.09
C ARG A 22 10.01 -20.22 -0.25
N ALA A 23 9.63 -20.66 0.92
CA ALA A 23 9.01 -19.82 1.93
C ALA A 23 10.04 -19.38 2.99
N ILE A 24 9.86 -18.15 3.49
CA ILE A 24 10.44 -17.71 4.74
C ILE A 24 9.40 -17.98 5.83
N VAL A 25 9.80 -18.68 6.89
CA VAL A 25 8.94 -19.01 8.05
C VAL A 25 9.55 -18.36 9.28
N ILE A 26 8.88 -17.37 9.83
CA ILE A 26 9.35 -16.56 10.96
C ILE A 26 8.57 -17.00 12.20
N PRO A 27 9.22 -17.56 13.24
CA PRO A 27 8.55 -17.88 14.48
C PRO A 27 8.14 -16.61 15.22
N LEU A 28 6.89 -16.56 15.67
CA LEU A 28 6.31 -15.45 16.40
C LEU A 28 6.37 -15.67 17.91
N GLY A 29 6.42 -14.58 18.67
CA GLY A 29 6.21 -14.62 20.11
C GLY A 29 4.73 -14.59 20.45
N THR A 30 4.39 -14.90 21.70
CA THR A 30 3.00 -15.01 22.20
C THR A 30 2.15 -13.73 22.02
N GLU A 31 2.79 -12.57 21.93
CA GLU A 31 2.10 -11.29 21.70
C GLU A 31 2.21 -10.77 20.28
N SER A 32 2.99 -11.45 19.42
CA SER A 32 3.16 -11.05 18.02
C SER A 32 1.93 -11.40 17.20
N LEU A 33 1.76 -10.71 16.07
CA LEU A 33 0.69 -10.96 15.12
C LEU A 33 1.29 -11.44 13.81
N ASN A 34 0.64 -12.38 13.16
CA ASN A 34 1.01 -12.84 11.82
C ASN A 34 0.42 -11.96 10.71
N PHE A 35 -0.30 -10.90 11.08
CA PHE A 35 -0.88 -9.92 10.17
C PHE A 35 -0.59 -8.50 10.65
N SER A 36 -0.26 -7.61 9.72
CA SER A 36 -0.13 -6.17 9.96
C SER A 36 -0.48 -5.36 8.70
N ASN A 37 -1.04 -4.20 8.89
CA ASN A 37 -1.23 -3.24 7.80
C ASN A 37 0.04 -2.43 7.48
N CYS A 38 1.06 -2.52 8.31
CA CYS A 38 2.31 -1.78 8.13
C CYS A 38 3.51 -2.68 8.35
N LEU A 39 4.20 -3.00 7.27
CA LEU A 39 5.45 -3.76 7.27
C LEU A 39 6.46 -3.08 6.34
N GLN A 40 7.74 -3.28 6.61
CA GLN A 40 8.82 -2.75 5.79
C GLN A 40 9.98 -3.75 5.71
N PHE A 41 10.37 -4.09 4.48
CA PHE A 41 11.67 -4.68 4.22
C PHE A 41 12.73 -3.56 4.21
N PHE A 42 13.89 -3.81 4.82
CA PHE A 42 15.06 -2.96 4.73
C PHE A 42 16.34 -3.78 4.91
N GLU A 43 17.42 -3.29 4.34
CA GLU A 43 18.77 -3.84 4.51
C GLU A 43 19.56 -2.94 5.48
N ASN A 44 20.26 -3.56 6.39
CA ASN A 44 21.20 -2.87 7.27
C ASN A 44 22.49 -3.68 7.38
N GLU A 45 23.62 -3.08 6.99
CA GLU A 45 24.94 -3.70 7.02
C GLU A 45 25.03 -5.08 6.33
N GLY A 46 24.34 -5.21 5.18
CA GLY A 46 24.33 -6.44 4.37
C GLY A 46 23.44 -7.55 4.92
N THR A 47 22.63 -7.28 5.93
CA THR A 47 21.63 -8.21 6.48
C THR A 47 20.23 -7.71 6.16
N ASN A 48 19.36 -8.64 5.75
CA ASN A 48 17.99 -8.34 5.38
C ASN A 48 17.05 -8.46 6.59
N TYR A 49 16.23 -7.43 6.78
CA TYR A 49 15.28 -7.34 7.88
C TYR A 49 13.86 -7.08 7.38
N LEU A 50 12.91 -7.60 8.13
CA LEU A 50 11.51 -7.25 8.03
C LEU A 50 11.08 -6.61 9.35
N SER A 51 10.56 -5.39 9.30
CA SER A 51 9.93 -4.74 10.44
C SER A 51 8.41 -4.73 10.25
N VAL A 52 7.68 -4.98 11.33
CA VAL A 52 6.24 -5.14 11.34
C VAL A 52 5.64 -4.37 12.51
N LEU A 53 4.60 -3.58 12.27
CA LEU A 53 3.86 -2.92 13.33
C LEU A 53 2.85 -3.89 13.95
N ASN A 54 3.04 -4.20 15.22
CA ASN A 54 2.03 -4.87 16.01
C ASN A 54 1.09 -3.80 16.58
N GLU A 55 -0.04 -3.59 15.90
CA GLU A 55 -1.02 -2.56 16.25
C GLU A 55 -1.67 -2.82 17.62
N ARG A 56 -1.83 -4.10 18.01
CA ARG A 56 -2.43 -4.46 19.30
C ARG A 56 -1.60 -3.98 20.50
N THR A 57 -0.28 -4.07 20.38
CA THR A 57 0.64 -3.71 21.45
C THR A 57 1.35 -2.38 21.21
N ASN A 58 1.12 -1.71 20.08
CA ASN A 58 1.82 -0.51 19.64
C ASN A 58 3.34 -0.71 19.65
N THR A 59 3.79 -1.80 19.04
CA THR A 59 5.18 -2.26 19.06
C THR A 59 5.69 -2.49 17.64
N ILE A 60 6.90 -2.03 17.32
CA ILE A 60 7.58 -2.38 16.08
C ILE A 60 8.44 -3.61 16.35
N GLU A 61 8.11 -4.70 15.69
CA GLU A 61 8.85 -5.96 15.79
C GLU A 61 9.80 -6.07 14.60
N ILE A 62 11.06 -6.41 14.84
CA ILE A 62 12.09 -6.53 13.82
C ILE A 62 12.57 -7.96 13.74
N TYR A 63 12.56 -8.51 12.54
CA TYR A 63 12.93 -9.88 12.24
C TYR A 63 14.10 -9.90 11.25
N ASN A 64 15.09 -10.76 11.53
CA ASN A 64 16.09 -11.13 10.54
C ASN A 64 15.45 -12.15 9.60
N ILE A 65 15.45 -11.91 8.28
CA ILE A 65 14.84 -12.83 7.31
C ILE A 65 15.86 -13.75 6.62
N ASP A 66 17.16 -13.46 6.72
CA ASP A 66 18.21 -14.36 6.24
C ASP A 66 18.36 -15.56 7.19
N HIS A 67 18.13 -15.31 8.49
CA HIS A 67 18.07 -16.31 9.57
C HIS A 67 16.80 -16.08 10.38
N PRO A 68 15.63 -16.60 9.94
CA PRO A 68 14.33 -16.21 10.43
C PRO A 68 14.20 -16.25 11.95
N SER A 69 14.24 -15.08 12.57
CA SER A 69 14.17 -14.90 14.02
C SER A 69 13.82 -13.47 14.37
N LYS A 70 13.09 -13.27 15.48
CA LYS A 70 12.87 -11.94 16.04
C LYS A 70 14.17 -11.45 16.70
N ILE A 71 14.65 -10.29 16.29
CA ILE A 71 15.86 -9.68 16.85
C ILE A 71 15.56 -8.55 17.83
N ASN A 72 14.43 -7.85 17.64
CA ASN A 72 14.06 -6.74 18.50
C ASN A 72 12.54 -6.55 18.55
N SER A 73 12.07 -5.86 19.60
CA SER A 73 10.68 -5.52 19.85
C SER A 73 10.65 -4.15 20.53
N ILE A 74 10.35 -3.10 19.74
CA ILE A 74 10.45 -1.72 20.14
C ILE A 74 9.06 -1.21 20.54
N LYS A 75 8.82 -1.07 21.84
CA LYS A 75 7.57 -0.56 22.37
C LYS A 75 7.49 0.94 22.22
N ILE A 76 6.43 1.44 21.58
CA ILE A 76 6.13 2.86 21.52
C ILE A 76 5.06 3.19 22.57
N HIS A 77 5.38 4.08 23.47
CA HIS A 77 4.49 4.46 24.56
C HIS A 77 3.32 5.31 24.06
N ILE A 78 2.11 4.93 24.46
CA ILE A 78 0.88 5.66 24.13
C ILE A 78 0.69 6.85 25.07
N GLU A 79 1.09 6.70 26.34
CA GLU A 79 0.94 7.70 27.38
C GLU A 79 2.24 7.93 28.13
N GLY A 80 2.38 9.10 28.77
CA GLY A 80 3.56 9.49 29.54
C GLY A 80 4.42 10.53 28.87
N ALA A 81 5.51 10.92 29.52
CA ALA A 81 6.36 12.02 29.07
C ALA A 81 7.05 11.79 27.73
N ASN A 82 7.37 10.53 27.40
CA ASN A 82 7.99 10.11 26.14
C ASN A 82 7.00 9.45 25.17
N ALA A 83 5.70 9.55 25.43
CA ALA A 83 4.67 8.90 24.61
C ALA A 83 4.55 9.55 23.24
N PHE A 84 4.34 8.73 22.20
CA PHE A 84 3.99 9.21 20.85
C PHE A 84 2.50 9.01 20.52
N GLY A 85 1.79 8.24 21.34
CA GLY A 85 0.43 7.82 21.02
C GLY A 85 0.42 6.57 20.14
N GLU A 86 -0.74 6.32 19.49
CA GLU A 86 -0.86 5.19 18.58
C GLU A 86 -0.09 5.47 17.29
N VAL A 87 0.78 4.52 16.94
CA VAL A 87 1.54 4.54 15.68
C VAL A 87 0.65 4.02 14.56
N MET A 88 0.54 4.78 13.48
CA MET A 88 -0.17 4.34 12.29
C MET A 88 0.77 3.81 11.22
N THR A 89 1.91 4.47 11.04
CA THR A 89 2.99 4.00 10.19
C THR A 89 4.33 4.31 10.81
N PHE A 90 5.32 3.56 10.37
CA PHE A 90 6.71 3.81 10.67
C PHE A 90 7.57 3.67 9.42
N HIS A 91 8.79 4.15 9.48
CA HIS A 91 9.79 3.95 8.46
C HIS A 91 11.17 3.78 9.09
N MET A 92 11.72 2.56 8.99
CA MET A 92 13.07 2.26 9.45
C MET A 92 14.09 2.92 8.53
N ILE A 93 15.05 3.64 9.10
CA ILE A 93 16.25 4.11 8.43
C ILE A 93 17.35 3.08 8.62
N ASP A 94 17.52 2.65 9.86
CA ASP A 94 18.40 1.60 10.32
C ASP A 94 17.81 0.95 11.59
N LEU A 95 18.59 0.10 12.28
CA LEU A 95 18.12 -0.58 13.50
C LEU A 95 17.94 0.36 14.71
N ASP A 96 18.61 1.51 14.69
CA ASP A 96 18.64 2.47 15.80
C ASP A 96 17.84 3.74 15.52
N THR A 97 17.37 3.94 14.28
CA THR A 97 16.71 5.20 13.90
C THR A 97 15.51 4.91 12.99
N PHE A 98 14.37 5.44 13.36
CA PHE A 98 13.16 5.30 12.55
C PHE A 98 12.20 6.48 12.74
N PHE A 99 11.35 6.68 11.75
CA PHE A 99 10.24 7.62 11.80
C PHE A 99 8.98 6.94 12.29
N LEU A 100 8.20 7.69 13.06
CA LEU A 100 6.85 7.35 13.45
C LEU A 100 5.89 8.38 12.88
N ASN A 101 4.74 7.95 12.41
CA ASN A 101 3.67 8.83 11.96
C ASN A 101 2.39 8.54 12.74
N SER A 102 1.79 9.59 13.31
CA SER A 102 0.49 9.56 13.96
C SER A 102 -0.48 10.51 13.26
N LEU A 103 -1.54 9.95 12.68
CA LEU A 103 -2.60 10.75 12.08
C LEU A 103 -3.38 11.55 13.11
N ALA A 104 -3.65 10.94 14.26
CA ALA A 104 -4.43 11.59 15.34
C ALA A 104 -3.73 12.85 15.85
N LEU A 105 -2.42 12.77 16.03
CA LEU A 105 -1.60 13.90 16.47
C LEU A 105 -1.20 14.83 15.33
N ARG A 106 -1.21 14.35 14.08
CA ARG A 106 -0.62 15.01 12.91
C ARG A 106 0.83 15.38 13.19
N GLU A 107 1.57 14.38 13.62
CA GLU A 107 2.98 14.49 13.98
C GLU A 107 3.79 13.36 13.35
N ILE A 108 5.01 13.68 12.99
CA ILE A 108 6.08 12.73 12.72
C ILE A 108 7.08 12.85 13.85
N ALA A 109 7.56 11.73 14.37
CA ALA A 109 8.66 11.70 15.31
C ALA A 109 9.84 10.91 14.75
N ILE A 110 11.04 11.29 15.16
CA ILE A 110 12.23 10.43 15.10
C ILE A 110 12.31 9.70 16.44
N ALA A 111 12.45 8.40 16.39
CA ALA A 111 12.70 7.56 17.55
C ALA A 111 13.99 6.75 17.39
N ASN A 112 14.56 6.32 18.50
CA ASN A 112 15.73 5.44 18.53
C ASN A 112 15.33 3.97 18.68
N GLY A 113 16.29 3.06 18.61
CA GLY A 113 16.10 1.61 18.71
C GLY A 113 15.54 1.12 20.05
N THR A 114 15.40 1.98 21.07
CA THR A 114 14.70 1.69 22.33
C THR A 114 13.27 2.21 22.37
N GLY A 115 12.84 2.95 21.33
CA GLY A 115 11.51 3.55 21.25
C GLY A 115 11.41 4.94 21.89
N ASP A 116 12.54 5.52 22.30
CA ASP A 116 12.56 6.88 22.83
C ASP A 116 12.42 7.90 21.73
N ILE A 117 11.54 8.88 21.93
CA ILE A 117 11.30 9.95 20.97
C ILE A 117 12.43 10.99 21.10
N ILE A 118 13.21 11.11 20.03
CA ILE A 118 14.33 12.06 19.95
C ILE A 118 13.86 13.44 19.53
N LYS A 119 12.94 13.48 18.52
CA LYS A 119 12.45 14.74 17.97
C LYS A 119 11.04 14.58 17.42
N ARG A 120 10.24 15.66 17.50
CA ARG A 120 8.86 15.70 17.00
C ARG A 120 8.69 16.83 16.01
N TYR A 121 7.84 16.62 15.03
CA TYR A 121 7.48 17.59 14.01
C TYR A 121 5.98 17.56 13.82
N SER A 122 5.35 18.73 13.99
CA SER A 122 3.93 18.87 13.69
C SER A 122 3.76 19.29 12.24
N TYR A 123 2.87 18.59 11.53
CA TYR A 123 2.50 18.91 10.15
C TYR A 123 1.02 19.30 10.02
N ARG A 124 0.46 19.91 11.07
CA ARG A 124 -0.96 20.32 11.07
C ARG A 124 -1.28 21.34 9.99
N LYS A 125 -0.31 22.17 9.65
CA LYS A 125 -0.44 23.20 8.62
C LYS A 125 0.86 23.35 7.85
N ASP A 126 0.74 23.70 6.57
CA ASP A 126 1.88 24.14 5.77
C ASP A 126 2.28 25.60 6.07
N ASN A 127 3.34 26.06 5.44
CA ASN A 127 3.85 27.42 5.55
C ASN A 127 2.84 28.49 5.08
N ASN A 128 1.81 28.09 4.31
CA ASN A 128 0.73 28.94 3.83
C ASN A 128 -0.51 28.85 4.73
N GLY A 129 -0.45 28.11 5.85
CA GLY A 129 -1.55 27.93 6.79
C GLY A 129 -2.59 26.88 6.35
N ARG A 130 -2.37 26.14 5.26
CA ARG A 130 -3.26 25.07 4.79
C ARG A 130 -3.15 23.87 5.74
N SER A 131 -4.28 23.27 6.07
CA SER A 131 -4.32 22.07 6.89
C SER A 131 -3.97 20.84 6.03
N PHE A 132 -3.09 20.00 6.54
CA PHE A 132 -2.79 18.71 5.93
C PHE A 132 -3.79 17.64 6.33
N LYS A 133 -4.07 16.76 5.38
CA LYS A 133 -4.90 15.58 5.56
C LYS A 133 -4.09 14.36 5.11
N PRO A 134 -3.19 13.85 5.98
CA PRO A 134 -2.31 12.76 5.59
C PRO A 134 -3.10 11.52 5.21
N THR A 135 -2.57 10.75 4.29
CA THR A 135 -3.09 9.46 3.88
C THR A 135 -3.12 8.52 5.08
N ILE A 136 -4.24 7.83 5.22
CA ILE A 136 -4.28 6.65 6.08
C ILE A 136 -3.39 5.61 5.40
N PRO A 137 -2.42 5.03 6.09
CA PRO A 137 -1.50 4.05 5.53
C PRO A 137 -2.18 2.68 5.37
N PHE A 138 -3.31 2.66 4.69
CA PHE A 138 -3.86 1.40 4.25
C PHE A 138 -2.96 0.85 3.17
N ARG A 139 -2.39 -0.33 3.37
CA ARG A 139 -1.61 -1.07 2.39
C ARG A 139 -0.14 -0.64 2.24
N GLY A 140 0.51 -0.24 3.33
CA GLY A 140 1.96 -0.07 3.34
C GLY A 140 2.48 1.22 2.72
N GLU A 141 1.63 2.23 2.49
CA GLU A 141 2.13 3.55 2.15
C GLU A 141 3.04 4.09 3.26
N ARG A 142 4.28 4.33 2.89
CA ARG A 142 5.31 4.82 3.80
C ARG A 142 5.72 6.23 3.41
N PRO A 143 6.06 7.08 4.38
CA PRO A 143 6.76 8.31 4.07
C PRO A 143 8.06 7.99 3.34
N LEU A 144 8.35 8.69 2.26
CA LEU A 144 9.62 8.58 1.57
C LEU A 144 10.60 9.57 2.16
N LEU A 145 11.76 9.10 2.58
CA LEU A 145 12.86 9.94 3.03
C LEU A 145 13.90 10.09 1.93
N ILE A 146 14.20 11.35 1.53
CA ILE A 146 15.29 11.67 0.63
C ILE A 146 16.16 12.74 1.31
N GLY A 147 17.37 12.35 1.70
CA GLY A 147 18.23 13.22 2.51
C GLY A 147 17.58 13.57 3.84
N LYS A 148 17.26 14.85 4.05
CA LYS A 148 16.59 15.35 5.26
C LYS A 148 15.13 15.76 5.05
N ILE A 149 14.54 15.36 3.93
CA ILE A 149 13.17 15.69 3.56
C ILE A 149 12.34 14.42 3.58
N VAL A 150 11.28 14.44 4.37
CA VAL A 150 10.24 13.39 4.41
C VAL A 150 9.10 13.80 3.50
N TYR A 151 8.81 12.97 2.50
CA TYR A 151 7.68 13.16 1.59
C TYR A 151 6.52 12.31 2.06
N ILE A 152 5.37 12.92 2.22
CA ILE A 152 4.15 12.29 2.75
C ILE A 152 3.04 12.45 1.72
N GLY A 153 2.39 11.33 1.37
CA GLY A 153 1.17 11.35 0.59
C GLY A 153 0.02 11.99 1.36
N GLN A 154 -0.91 12.58 0.64
CA GLN A 154 -2.14 13.08 1.22
C GLN A 154 -3.33 12.49 0.47
N GLN A 155 -4.33 12.07 1.21
CA GLN A 155 -5.59 11.64 0.67
C GLN A 155 -6.71 12.37 1.38
N TYR A 156 -7.56 13.03 0.61
CA TYR A 156 -8.80 13.61 1.15
C TYR A 156 -9.84 12.50 1.28
N GLY A 157 -10.50 12.44 2.42
CA GLY A 157 -11.85 11.98 2.39
C GLY A 157 -12.29 10.81 3.25
N ALA A 158 -11.52 9.82 3.56
CA ALA A 158 -12.08 8.62 4.22
C ALA A 158 -12.67 8.86 5.65
N MET A 159 -12.26 9.92 6.33
CA MET A 159 -12.70 10.20 7.71
C MET A 159 -13.49 11.50 7.92
N GLN A 160 -13.71 12.30 6.89
CA GLN A 160 -14.29 13.64 7.08
C GLN A 160 -15.43 13.94 6.10
N ASN A 161 -16.56 13.20 6.14
CA ASN A 161 -17.72 13.51 5.31
C ASN A 161 -17.34 13.87 3.87
N ALA A 162 -16.42 13.13 3.29
CA ALA A 162 -15.97 13.32 1.94
C ALA A 162 -17.19 13.16 1.04
N GLY A 163 -17.42 14.18 0.28
CA GLY A 163 -18.48 14.23 -0.67
C GLY A 163 -17.93 14.19 -2.08
N ILE A 164 -18.74 14.68 -2.98
CA ILE A 164 -18.40 14.85 -4.38
C ILE A 164 -17.25 15.86 -4.52
N LEU A 165 -16.16 15.45 -5.17
CA LEU A 165 -15.05 16.34 -5.47
C LEU A 165 -15.53 17.47 -6.37
N ASN A 166 -15.40 18.69 -5.92
CA ASN A 166 -15.60 19.90 -6.71
C ASN A 166 -14.27 20.65 -6.91
N SER A 167 -14.27 21.70 -7.70
CA SER A 167 -13.06 22.45 -8.00
C SER A 167 -12.40 23.03 -6.75
N ASP A 168 -13.20 23.62 -5.84
CA ASP A 168 -12.68 24.24 -4.62
C ASP A 168 -12.03 23.20 -3.69
N LEU A 169 -12.72 22.06 -3.48
CA LEU A 169 -12.20 20.97 -2.69
C LEU A 169 -10.93 20.37 -3.28
N ARG A 170 -10.87 20.25 -4.60
CA ARG A 170 -9.68 19.79 -5.32
C ARG A 170 -8.48 20.70 -5.07
N GLU A 171 -8.65 22.01 -5.15
CA GLU A 171 -7.60 23.00 -4.89
C GLU A 171 -7.14 23.01 -3.43
N GLU A 172 -8.05 22.72 -2.50
CA GLU A 172 -7.75 22.62 -1.07
C GLU A 172 -7.12 21.28 -0.65
N SER A 173 -7.04 20.31 -1.57
CA SER A 173 -6.62 18.93 -1.25
C SER A 173 -5.40 18.50 -2.07
N PRO A 174 -4.22 19.08 -1.84
CA PRO A 174 -2.99 18.65 -2.50
C PRO A 174 -2.67 17.19 -2.12
N LEU A 175 -2.13 16.43 -3.06
CA LEU A 175 -1.84 15.00 -2.91
C LEU A 175 -0.48 14.71 -2.27
N ALA A 176 0.36 15.72 -2.08
CA ALA A 176 1.68 15.54 -1.52
C ALA A 176 2.13 16.73 -0.69
N MET A 177 2.87 16.42 0.37
CA MET A 177 3.59 17.39 1.19
C MET A 177 5.01 16.90 1.47
N SER A 178 5.87 17.80 1.87
CA SER A 178 7.15 17.46 2.47
C SER A 178 7.35 18.15 3.81
N LEU A 179 8.16 17.51 4.65
CA LEU A 179 8.64 18.03 5.92
C LEU A 179 10.16 18.07 5.88
N ASN A 180 10.74 19.25 6.08
CA ASN A 180 12.16 19.39 6.26
C ASN A 180 12.53 19.06 7.73
N MET A 181 13.32 18.03 7.93
CA MET A 181 13.68 17.51 9.25
C MET A 181 14.69 18.40 10.02
N GLU A 182 15.37 19.30 9.33
CA GLU A 182 16.26 20.27 9.99
C GLU A 182 15.48 21.47 10.51
N THR A 183 14.69 22.10 9.62
CA THR A 183 13.97 23.33 9.92
C THR A 183 12.60 23.09 10.57
N GLY A 184 11.98 21.93 10.35
CA GLY A 184 10.60 21.62 10.74
C GLY A 184 9.56 22.24 9.80
N GLU A 185 9.98 22.84 8.70
CA GLU A 185 9.08 23.48 7.74
C GLU A 185 8.33 22.45 6.90
N CYS A 186 7.05 22.65 6.75
CA CYS A 186 6.18 21.85 5.91
C CYS A 186 5.86 22.60 4.62
N HIS A 187 5.91 21.90 3.51
CA HIS A 187 5.60 22.44 2.19
C HIS A 187 4.55 21.57 1.49
N SER A 188 3.46 22.18 1.00
CA SER A 188 2.47 21.53 0.12
C SER A 188 2.88 21.64 -1.33
N TYR A 189 2.80 20.55 -2.05
CA TYR A 189 3.02 20.55 -3.50
C TYR A 189 1.71 20.87 -4.24
N PRO A 190 1.77 21.49 -5.42
CA PRO A 190 0.58 21.84 -6.21
C PRO A 190 -0.02 20.63 -6.95
N LEU A 191 0.39 19.41 -6.63
CA LEU A 191 -0.15 18.19 -7.20
C LEU A 191 -1.57 17.96 -6.71
N LEU A 192 -2.54 17.96 -7.60
CA LEU A 192 -3.97 17.84 -7.28
C LEU A 192 -4.56 16.57 -7.87
N TYR A 193 -5.74 16.19 -7.37
CA TYR A 193 -6.53 15.11 -7.97
C TYR A 193 -6.75 15.34 -9.46
N PRO A 194 -6.76 14.29 -10.31
CA PRO A 194 -7.10 14.41 -11.72
C PRO A 194 -8.45 15.11 -11.94
N GLU A 195 -8.54 15.96 -12.97
CA GLU A 195 -9.77 16.72 -13.27
C GLU A 195 -10.97 15.81 -13.59
N GLU A 196 -10.70 14.63 -14.15
CA GLU A 196 -11.72 13.63 -14.46
C GLU A 196 -12.44 13.07 -13.21
N LEU A 197 -11.92 13.37 -12.01
CA LEU A 197 -12.57 13.04 -10.73
C LEU A 197 -13.54 14.11 -10.25
N ILE A 198 -13.55 15.30 -10.86
CA ILE A 198 -14.50 16.36 -10.50
C ILE A 198 -15.93 15.86 -10.77
N GLY A 199 -16.81 16.06 -9.81
CA GLY A 199 -18.20 15.59 -9.85
C GLY A 199 -18.39 14.17 -9.34
N LYS A 200 -17.32 13.50 -8.91
CA LYS A 200 -17.35 12.13 -8.41
C LYS A 200 -17.18 12.10 -6.89
N ASP A 201 -17.81 11.11 -6.25
CA ASP A 201 -17.61 10.86 -4.82
C ASP A 201 -16.24 10.19 -4.63
N ILE A 202 -15.35 10.84 -3.92
CA ILE A 202 -14.00 10.32 -3.61
C ILE A 202 -13.89 9.73 -2.20
N ALA A 203 -15.01 9.67 -1.46
CA ALA A 203 -15.04 8.98 -0.18
C ALA A 203 -14.78 7.50 -0.38
N GLY A 204 -13.77 6.97 0.22
CA GLY A 204 -13.40 5.55 0.07
C GLY A 204 -12.71 5.19 -1.25
N MET A 205 -12.37 6.16 -2.09
CA MET A 205 -11.51 5.90 -3.23
C MET A 205 -10.08 5.61 -2.77
N ASP A 206 -9.54 4.49 -3.20
CA ASP A 206 -8.15 4.17 -2.95
C ASP A 206 -7.24 5.01 -3.83
N VAL A 207 -6.31 5.70 -3.21
CA VAL A 207 -5.17 6.35 -3.89
C VAL A 207 -3.94 5.53 -3.57
N ILE A 208 -3.39 4.88 -4.59
CA ILE A 208 -2.15 4.12 -4.47
C ILE A 208 -1.02 4.99 -5.00
N ARG A 209 0.07 5.03 -4.26
CA ARG A 209 1.28 5.75 -4.62
C ARG A 209 2.50 4.87 -4.40
N GLU A 210 3.36 4.80 -5.39
CA GLU A 210 4.63 4.09 -5.31
C GLU A 210 5.76 4.97 -5.85
N VAL A 211 6.95 4.84 -5.25
CA VAL A 211 8.17 5.46 -5.78
C VAL A 211 8.82 4.48 -6.73
N GLY A 212 8.72 4.78 -8.00
CA GLY A 212 9.19 3.90 -9.04
C GLY A 212 10.57 4.25 -9.60
N TYR A 213 10.77 3.85 -10.83
CA TYR A 213 12.04 4.00 -11.54
C TYR A 213 12.54 5.46 -11.53
N LYS A 214 13.81 5.65 -11.14
CA LYS A 214 14.46 6.97 -11.03
C LYS A 214 13.75 7.98 -10.13
N GLY A 215 13.01 7.51 -9.12
CA GLY A 215 12.31 8.39 -8.18
C GLY A 215 11.02 9.02 -8.74
N VAL A 216 10.53 8.53 -9.88
CA VAL A 216 9.23 8.95 -10.42
C VAL A 216 8.13 8.33 -9.58
N TYR A 217 7.24 9.14 -9.04
CA TYR A 217 6.06 8.65 -8.34
C TYR A 217 5.04 8.14 -9.35
N VAL A 218 4.51 6.97 -9.08
CA VAL A 218 3.40 6.35 -9.80
C VAL A 218 2.17 6.41 -8.90
N TYR A 219 1.11 7.07 -9.36
CA TYR A 219 -0.18 7.11 -8.69
C TYR A 219 -1.21 6.31 -9.49
N HIS A 220 -2.11 5.68 -8.78
CA HIS A 220 -3.32 5.11 -9.32
C HIS A 220 -4.51 5.56 -8.46
N PHE A 221 -5.58 5.97 -9.13
CA PHE A 221 -6.83 6.38 -8.49
C PHE A 221 -7.89 5.32 -8.80
N GLY A 222 -8.35 4.64 -7.80
CA GLY A 222 -9.11 3.38 -7.78
C GLY A 222 -10.05 3.04 -8.95
N SER A 223 -10.68 4.03 -9.57
CA SER A 223 -11.63 3.82 -10.66
C SER A 223 -11.12 4.23 -12.05
N ILE A 224 -9.92 4.79 -12.14
CA ILE A 224 -9.39 5.32 -13.39
C ILE A 224 -8.39 4.34 -14.00
N PRO A 225 -8.61 3.81 -15.23
CA PRO A 225 -7.71 2.85 -15.85
C PRO A 225 -6.45 3.54 -16.42
N LYS A 226 -5.74 4.27 -15.57
CA LYS A 226 -4.54 5.03 -15.92
C LYS A 226 -3.54 5.01 -14.78
N PHE A 227 -2.27 5.14 -15.14
CA PHE A 227 -1.20 5.52 -14.23
C PHE A 227 -0.93 7.02 -14.38
N PHE A 228 -0.73 7.68 -13.27
CA PHE A 228 -0.41 9.10 -13.19
C PHE A 228 1.00 9.23 -12.63
N LEU A 229 1.90 9.82 -13.41
CA LEU A 229 3.32 9.90 -13.11
C LEU A 229 3.73 11.32 -12.78
N THR A 230 4.56 11.50 -11.77
CA THR A 230 5.17 12.78 -11.45
C THR A 230 6.58 12.60 -10.90
N SER A 231 7.50 13.46 -11.29
CA SER A 231 8.86 13.51 -10.74
C SER A 231 9.10 14.72 -9.85
N ASP A 232 8.21 15.69 -9.90
CA ASP A 232 8.33 17.00 -9.24
C ASP A 232 7.21 17.28 -8.23
N LEU A 233 6.18 16.42 -8.20
CA LEU A 233 4.96 16.60 -7.39
C LEU A 233 4.18 17.88 -7.75
N GLU A 234 4.38 18.42 -8.94
CA GLU A 234 3.68 19.61 -9.43
C GLU A 234 2.52 19.25 -10.37
N LYS A 235 2.77 18.33 -11.28
CA LYS A 235 1.79 17.88 -12.28
C LYS A 235 1.96 16.43 -12.63
N PHE A 236 0.88 15.85 -13.16
CA PHE A 236 0.91 14.49 -13.71
C PHE A 236 1.21 14.47 -15.21
N SER A 237 2.01 13.47 -15.62
CA SER A 237 1.92 12.87 -16.94
C SER A 237 1.10 11.58 -16.83
N VAL A 238 0.36 11.23 -17.87
CA VAL A 238 -0.63 10.16 -17.81
C VAL A 238 -0.23 9.03 -18.77
N VAL A 239 -0.25 7.81 -18.27
CA VAL A 239 -0.04 6.58 -19.06
C VAL A 239 -1.32 5.75 -18.94
N PRO A 240 -2.05 5.50 -20.04
CA PRO A 240 -3.22 4.64 -20.00
C PRO A 240 -2.81 3.21 -19.63
N MET A 241 -3.65 2.53 -18.87
CA MET A 241 -3.48 1.10 -18.68
C MET A 241 -3.74 0.36 -19.99
N PRO A 242 -3.01 -0.70 -20.31
CA PRO A 242 -3.27 -1.49 -21.50
C PRO A 242 -4.67 -2.09 -21.52
N ASP A 243 -5.37 -2.00 -22.64
CA ASP A 243 -6.75 -2.52 -22.79
C ASP A 243 -6.85 -4.04 -22.52
N ASN A 244 -5.79 -4.78 -22.77
CA ASN A 244 -5.75 -6.23 -22.54
C ASN A 244 -5.58 -6.63 -21.06
N LEU A 245 -5.52 -5.71 -20.12
CA LEU A 245 -5.61 -6.04 -18.69
C LEU A 245 -6.98 -6.65 -18.35
N ASN A 246 -8.02 -6.22 -19.05
CA ASN A 246 -9.40 -6.65 -18.80
C ASN A 246 -9.82 -6.49 -17.32
N ILE A 247 -9.46 -5.37 -16.71
CA ILE A 247 -9.79 -5.02 -15.34
C ILE A 247 -11.14 -4.29 -15.33
N LYS A 248 -12.09 -4.79 -14.56
CA LYS A 248 -13.41 -4.20 -14.37
C LYS A 248 -13.38 -3.22 -13.19
N LEU A 249 -12.82 -2.02 -13.39
CA LEU A 249 -12.84 -0.97 -12.38
C LEU A 249 -14.25 -0.41 -12.17
N ASN A 250 -14.49 0.15 -11.00
CA ASN A 250 -15.79 0.75 -10.68
C ASN A 250 -15.89 2.15 -11.29
N ASP A 251 -16.72 2.31 -12.30
CA ASP A 251 -16.99 3.62 -12.95
C ASP A 251 -17.88 4.53 -12.10
N SER A 252 -18.73 3.93 -11.29
CA SER A 252 -19.59 4.63 -10.36
C SER A 252 -18.90 4.68 -9.00
N PHE A 253 -18.51 5.88 -8.61
CA PHE A 253 -17.91 6.12 -7.32
C PHE A 253 -18.79 5.59 -6.20
N TYR A 254 -18.15 5.08 -5.18
CA TYR A 254 -18.75 4.39 -4.07
C TYR A 254 -19.98 5.15 -3.56
N PRO A 255 -21.17 4.52 -3.56
CA PRO A 255 -22.28 5.12 -2.86
C PRO A 255 -21.84 5.36 -1.42
N SER A 256 -22.31 6.43 -0.85
CA SER A 256 -21.91 6.92 0.46
C SER A 256 -21.65 5.75 1.42
N ILE A 257 -20.49 5.77 2.11
CA ILE A 257 -20.13 4.81 3.17
C ILE A 257 -21.20 4.70 4.28
N HIS A 258 -22.26 5.48 4.20
CA HIS A 258 -23.40 5.44 5.12
C HIS A 258 -24.24 4.16 4.97
N ASP A 259 -24.20 3.47 3.81
CA ASP A 259 -24.78 2.15 3.62
C ASP A 259 -23.67 1.13 3.38
N ILE A 260 -23.22 0.51 4.46
CA ILE A 260 -22.11 -0.46 4.45
C ILE A 260 -22.41 -1.65 3.53
N GLN A 261 -23.66 -2.07 3.40
CA GLN A 261 -24.01 -3.20 2.54
C GLN A 261 -23.87 -2.82 1.06
N VAL A 262 -24.35 -1.64 0.69
CA VAL A 262 -24.23 -1.11 -0.68
C VAL A 262 -22.75 -0.87 -1.00
N TYR A 263 -21.99 -0.27 -0.08
CA TYR A 263 -20.56 -0.07 -0.23
C TYR A 263 -19.82 -1.39 -0.46
N MET A 264 -20.04 -2.39 0.41
CA MET A 264 -19.37 -3.68 0.31
C MET A 264 -19.79 -4.45 -0.94
N THR A 265 -21.05 -4.37 -1.35
CA THR A 265 -21.53 -4.98 -2.58
C THR A 265 -20.81 -4.40 -3.80
N ASN A 266 -20.72 -3.09 -3.90
CA ASN A 266 -20.01 -2.43 -4.98
C ASN A 266 -18.52 -2.78 -4.99
N LEU A 267 -17.89 -2.81 -3.81
CA LEU A 267 -16.49 -3.20 -3.67
C LEU A 267 -16.25 -4.62 -4.21
N LEU A 268 -17.17 -5.55 -3.99
CA LEU A 268 -17.06 -6.96 -4.43
C LEU A 268 -17.36 -7.16 -5.91
N GLN A 269 -18.21 -6.35 -6.49
CA GLN A 269 -18.62 -6.49 -7.90
C GLN A 269 -17.61 -5.92 -8.90
N HIS A 270 -16.56 -5.27 -8.41
CA HIS A 270 -15.53 -4.65 -9.24
C HIS A 270 -14.14 -5.11 -8.82
N ASP A 271 -13.24 -5.11 -9.78
CA ASP A 271 -11.83 -5.34 -9.52
C ASP A 271 -11.25 -4.14 -8.75
N GLN A 272 -10.31 -4.43 -7.86
CA GLN A 272 -9.66 -3.40 -7.06
C GLN A 272 -8.16 -3.55 -7.13
N VAL A 273 -7.47 -2.49 -7.54
CA VAL A 273 -6.01 -2.43 -7.38
C VAL A 273 -5.69 -2.32 -5.89
N LEU A 274 -5.05 -3.33 -5.36
CA LEU A 274 -4.69 -3.38 -3.94
C LEU A 274 -3.39 -2.65 -3.66
N ASN A 275 -2.40 -2.84 -4.52
CA ASN A 275 -1.08 -2.24 -4.36
C ASN A 275 -0.33 -2.20 -5.70
N ILE A 276 0.67 -1.33 -5.74
CA ILE A 276 1.67 -1.27 -6.80
C ILE A 276 3.02 -1.25 -6.09
N HIS A 277 3.90 -2.21 -6.41
CA HIS A 277 5.26 -2.26 -5.89
C HIS A 277 6.26 -2.06 -7.02
N PHE A 278 7.24 -1.22 -6.81
CA PHE A 278 8.40 -1.14 -7.69
C PHE A 278 9.53 -2.04 -7.18
N ASP A 279 9.92 -2.98 -8.03
CA ASP A 279 11.08 -3.82 -7.78
C ASP A 279 12.34 -3.12 -8.30
N VAL A 280 13.10 -2.57 -7.39
CA VAL A 280 14.34 -1.83 -7.69
C VAL A 280 15.43 -2.75 -8.24
N TYR A 281 15.39 -4.04 -7.92
CA TYR A 281 16.39 -5.02 -8.34
C TYR A 281 16.16 -5.53 -9.77
N ARG A 282 14.87 -5.62 -10.19
CA ARG A 282 14.45 -6.11 -11.52
C ARG A 282 13.93 -5.00 -12.42
N GLU A 283 13.87 -3.77 -11.93
CA GLU A 283 13.35 -2.59 -12.61
C GLU A 283 11.96 -2.81 -13.23
N CYS A 284 11.05 -3.40 -12.47
CA CYS A 284 9.69 -3.67 -12.91
C CYS A 284 8.67 -3.31 -11.81
N TYR A 285 7.39 -3.24 -12.20
CA TYR A 285 6.30 -2.99 -11.26
C TYR A 285 5.42 -4.23 -11.15
N TYR A 286 5.01 -4.56 -9.94
CA TYR A 286 3.98 -5.52 -9.64
C TYR A 286 2.71 -4.78 -9.23
N MET A 287 1.66 -4.87 -10.03
CA MET A 287 0.35 -4.35 -9.69
C MET A 287 -0.53 -5.51 -9.23
N ILE A 288 -0.92 -5.49 -7.97
CA ILE A 288 -1.75 -6.51 -7.34
C ILE A 288 -3.20 -6.08 -7.46
N VAL A 289 -4.01 -6.91 -8.10
CA VAL A 289 -5.43 -6.64 -8.35
C VAL A 289 -6.27 -7.75 -7.74
N ARG A 290 -7.17 -7.38 -6.85
CA ARG A 290 -8.25 -8.26 -6.39
C ARG A 290 -9.31 -8.34 -7.48
N GLU A 291 -9.67 -9.54 -7.88
CA GLU A 291 -10.73 -9.76 -8.86
C GLU A 291 -12.12 -9.57 -8.22
N HIS A 292 -13.08 -9.16 -9.03
CA HIS A 292 -14.47 -9.08 -8.64
C HIS A 292 -15.06 -10.48 -8.39
N THR A 293 -16.15 -10.53 -7.65
CA THR A 293 -16.95 -11.75 -7.49
C THR A 293 -18.35 -11.55 -8.04
N GLU A 294 -18.83 -12.54 -8.81
CA GLU A 294 -20.18 -12.53 -9.36
C GLU A 294 -21.23 -12.96 -8.32
N VAL A 295 -20.80 -13.77 -7.36
CA VAL A 295 -21.68 -14.30 -6.31
C VAL A 295 -21.44 -13.51 -5.04
N ILE A 296 -22.37 -12.61 -4.73
CA ILE A 296 -22.42 -11.95 -3.44
C ILE A 296 -23.22 -12.86 -2.52
N ASP A 297 -22.52 -13.68 -1.77
CA ASP A 297 -23.13 -14.35 -0.64
C ASP A 297 -23.58 -13.28 0.35
N LYS A 298 -24.82 -13.42 0.87
CA LYS A 298 -25.34 -12.51 1.91
C LYS A 298 -24.52 -12.59 3.20
N ASN A 299 -23.57 -13.50 3.28
CA ASN A 299 -22.70 -13.68 4.41
C ASN A 299 -21.47 -12.76 4.32
N MET A 300 -21.68 -11.50 4.69
CA MET A 300 -20.63 -10.49 4.79
C MET A 300 -19.48 -10.92 5.72
N ASP A 301 -19.78 -11.77 6.72
CA ASP A 301 -18.76 -12.29 7.64
C ASP A 301 -17.74 -13.18 6.93
N LEU A 302 -18.18 -13.94 5.93
CA LEU A 302 -17.27 -14.78 5.15
C LEU A 302 -16.33 -13.90 4.32
N PHE A 303 -16.84 -12.86 3.68
CA PHE A 303 -16.01 -11.92 2.93
C PHE A 303 -14.98 -11.20 3.83
N LEU A 304 -15.42 -10.73 5.00
CA LEU A 304 -14.52 -10.08 5.95
C LEU A 304 -13.47 -11.03 6.53
N LYS A 305 -13.77 -12.32 6.58
CA LYS A 305 -12.83 -13.36 7.03
C LYS A 305 -11.84 -13.77 5.94
N THR A 306 -12.28 -13.79 4.69
CA THR A 306 -11.46 -14.29 3.57
C THR A 306 -10.77 -13.17 2.80
N LYS A 307 -11.01 -11.92 3.13
CA LYS A 307 -10.46 -10.68 2.52
C LYS A 307 -9.61 -10.95 1.26
N TYR A 308 -10.22 -10.92 0.08
CA TYR A 308 -9.53 -11.06 -1.21
C TYR A 308 -9.19 -12.49 -1.64
N PRO A 309 -10.22 -13.32 -1.93
CA PRO A 309 -10.00 -14.73 -2.27
C PRO A 309 -9.31 -14.97 -3.62
N LYS A 310 -9.37 -14.01 -4.53
CA LYS A 310 -8.75 -14.15 -5.86
C LYS A 310 -8.01 -12.88 -6.21
N CYS A 311 -6.77 -13.04 -6.62
CA CYS A 311 -5.93 -11.95 -7.06
C CYS A 311 -5.21 -12.27 -8.35
N CYS A 312 -4.93 -11.22 -9.10
CA CYS A 312 -4.06 -11.25 -10.24
C CYS A 312 -2.91 -10.28 -10.04
N ILE A 313 -1.70 -10.70 -10.31
CA ILE A 313 -0.52 -9.82 -10.32
C ILE A 313 -0.13 -9.56 -11.77
N TYR A 314 -0.17 -8.29 -12.15
CA TYR A 314 0.32 -7.81 -13.43
C TYR A 314 1.75 -7.30 -13.28
N ILE A 315 2.61 -7.69 -14.22
CA ILE A 315 4.02 -7.28 -14.23
C ILE A 315 4.21 -6.27 -15.34
N PHE A 316 4.68 -5.09 -14.99
CA PHE A 316 5.01 -4.05 -15.96
C PHE A 316 6.51 -3.80 -15.95
N ASP A 317 7.06 -3.49 -17.12
CA ASP A 317 8.43 -3.00 -17.20
C ASP A 317 8.54 -1.56 -16.63
N ARG A 318 9.76 -1.02 -16.56
CA ARG A 318 10.03 0.34 -16.06
C ARG A 318 9.31 1.46 -16.84
N GLY A 319 8.82 1.17 -18.04
CA GLY A 319 8.04 2.08 -18.88
C GLY A 319 6.52 1.87 -18.74
N LEU A 320 6.08 1.05 -17.78
CA LEU A 320 4.67 0.69 -17.54
C LEU A 320 4.03 -0.07 -18.73
N LYS A 321 4.84 -0.78 -19.52
CA LYS A 321 4.34 -1.73 -20.51
C LYS A 321 4.11 -3.09 -19.84
N LEU A 322 2.94 -3.68 -20.05
CA LEU A 322 2.60 -5.01 -19.55
C LEU A 322 3.52 -6.07 -20.16
N VAL A 323 4.23 -6.81 -19.32
CA VAL A 323 5.18 -7.86 -19.72
C VAL A 323 4.88 -9.21 -19.08
N GLY A 324 4.01 -9.26 -18.08
CA GLY A 324 3.67 -10.49 -17.40
C GLY A 324 2.34 -10.43 -16.66
N LYS A 325 1.80 -11.61 -16.35
CA LYS A 325 0.56 -11.77 -15.59
C LYS A 325 0.55 -13.13 -14.90
N THR A 326 0.12 -13.14 -13.64
CA THR A 326 -0.05 -14.38 -12.86
C THR A 326 -1.35 -14.33 -12.08
N TYR A 327 -2.17 -15.35 -12.23
CA TYR A 327 -3.41 -15.53 -11.47
C TYR A 327 -3.17 -16.39 -10.24
N PHE A 328 -3.73 -15.95 -9.14
CA PHE A 328 -3.80 -16.70 -7.89
C PHE A 328 -5.27 -17.09 -7.66
N HIS A 329 -5.55 -18.38 -7.80
CA HIS A 329 -6.92 -18.91 -7.78
C HIS A 329 -7.31 -19.49 -6.42
N ASP A 330 -6.35 -19.70 -5.57
CA ASP A 330 -6.53 -20.22 -4.23
C ASP A 330 -6.50 -19.11 -3.17
N ASP A 331 -7.13 -19.39 -2.06
CA ASP A 331 -7.23 -18.48 -0.92
C ASP A 331 -6.05 -18.66 0.05
N SER A 332 -4.87 -19.07 -0.46
CA SER A 332 -3.71 -19.40 0.37
C SER A 332 -2.85 -18.18 0.72
N TYR A 333 -3.08 -17.03 0.07
CA TYR A 333 -2.23 -15.85 0.18
C TYR A 333 -2.94 -14.64 0.73
N SER A 334 -2.25 -13.87 1.57
CA SER A 334 -2.68 -12.55 2.06
C SER A 334 -1.96 -11.43 1.30
N PHE A 335 -2.60 -10.90 0.27
CA PHE A 335 -2.03 -9.89 -0.63
C PHE A 335 -1.91 -8.49 0.00
N GLN A 336 -2.36 -8.31 1.21
CA GLN A 336 -2.14 -7.08 1.98
C GLN A 336 -0.73 -7.05 2.59
N MET A 337 -0.15 -8.21 2.84
CA MET A 337 1.20 -8.35 3.38
C MET A 337 2.14 -8.81 2.27
N THR A 338 2.70 -7.86 1.58
CA THR A 338 3.66 -8.09 0.48
C THR A 338 4.84 -7.14 0.59
N PHE A 339 6.00 -7.57 0.18
CA PHE A 339 7.18 -6.73 0.08
C PHE A 339 8.12 -7.18 -1.03
N ILE A 340 9.00 -6.28 -1.44
CA ILE A 340 10.07 -6.58 -2.39
C ILE A 340 11.38 -6.76 -1.64
N GLY A 341 12.04 -7.87 -1.89
CA GLY A 341 13.40 -8.13 -1.45
C GLY A 341 14.34 -8.37 -2.64
N PRO A 342 15.66 -8.55 -2.39
CA PRO A 342 16.64 -8.76 -3.44
C PRO A 342 16.32 -9.96 -4.35
N GLU A 343 15.67 -10.97 -3.83
CA GLU A 343 15.37 -12.21 -4.54
C GLU A 343 14.05 -12.16 -5.32
N GLY A 344 13.07 -11.33 -4.92
CA GLY A 344 11.77 -11.23 -5.60
C GLY A 344 10.68 -10.55 -4.82
N LEU A 345 9.47 -10.80 -5.25
CA LEU A 345 8.24 -10.43 -4.56
C LEU A 345 7.92 -11.48 -3.50
N TYR A 346 7.73 -11.04 -2.28
CA TYR A 346 7.28 -11.87 -1.17
C TYR A 346 5.82 -11.60 -0.87
N ILE A 347 5.03 -12.67 -0.79
CA ILE A 347 3.59 -12.62 -0.49
C ILE A 347 3.32 -13.48 0.74
N SER A 348 2.60 -12.94 1.72
CA SER A 348 2.25 -13.70 2.92
C SER A 348 1.36 -14.89 2.61
N GLU A 349 1.66 -16.03 3.22
CA GLU A 349 0.85 -17.27 3.23
C GLU A 349 -0.07 -17.34 4.45
N ASP A 350 -0.14 -16.29 5.26
CA ASP A 350 -0.94 -16.26 6.49
C ASP A 350 -2.40 -15.85 6.19
N HIS A 351 -3.03 -16.61 5.30
CA HIS A 351 -4.45 -16.49 5.01
C HIS A 351 -5.23 -17.54 5.80
N PRO A 352 -6.35 -17.20 6.46
CA PRO A 352 -7.10 -18.15 7.30
C PRO A 352 -7.58 -19.42 6.59
N ASN A 353 -7.72 -19.37 5.26
CA ASN A 353 -8.10 -20.52 4.44
C ASN A 353 -6.90 -21.37 3.97
N ASN A 354 -5.68 -20.93 4.22
CA ASN A 354 -4.50 -21.72 3.91
C ASN A 354 -4.49 -22.94 4.84
N PRO A 355 -4.43 -24.19 4.33
CA PRO A 355 -4.40 -25.40 5.16
C PRO A 355 -3.18 -25.46 6.09
N ASP A 356 -2.10 -24.75 5.75
CA ASP A 356 -0.88 -24.66 6.54
C ASP A 356 -0.86 -23.43 7.47
N PHE A 357 -1.99 -22.72 7.60
CA PHE A 357 -2.09 -21.55 8.47
C PHE A 357 -1.80 -21.93 9.93
N ASP A 358 -0.95 -21.14 10.57
CA ASP A 358 -0.53 -21.34 11.95
C ASP A 358 -0.20 -19.98 12.58
N GLU A 359 -0.92 -19.61 13.63
CA GLU A 359 -0.79 -18.31 14.30
C GLU A 359 0.58 -18.10 14.98
N ASP A 360 1.32 -19.18 15.23
CA ASP A 360 2.66 -19.12 15.83
C ASP A 360 3.76 -18.73 14.84
N PHE A 361 3.41 -18.56 13.56
CA PHE A 361 4.37 -18.21 12.50
C PHE A 361 3.83 -17.10 11.61
N MET A 362 4.75 -16.33 11.05
CA MET A 362 4.51 -15.43 9.92
C MET A 362 5.27 -16.00 8.71
N ARG A 363 4.55 -16.25 7.61
CA ARG A 363 5.09 -16.93 6.43
C ARG A 363 5.01 -16.05 5.21
N PHE A 364 6.09 -16.07 4.43
CA PHE A 364 6.12 -15.40 3.14
C PHE A 364 6.66 -16.32 2.06
N ARG A 365 5.93 -16.44 0.96
CA ARG A 365 6.36 -17.14 -0.24
C ARG A 365 7.07 -16.18 -1.17
N LEU A 366 8.24 -16.59 -1.64
CA LEU A 366 9.01 -15.91 -2.68
C LEU A 366 8.45 -16.24 -4.07
N PHE A 367 8.39 -15.22 -4.94
CA PHE A 367 8.02 -15.31 -6.35
C PHE A 367 9.00 -14.58 -7.25
#